data_0d47a61257f4b848109d4d0c50e9535c
#
_entry.id   0d47a61257f4b848109d4d0c50e9535c
#
_cell.length_a   1.000
_cell.length_b   1.000
_cell.length_c   1.000
_cell.angle_alpha   90.00
_cell.angle_beta   90.00
_cell.angle_gamma   90.00
#
_symmetry.space_group_name_H-M   'P 1'
#
loop_
_entity.id
_entity.type
_entity.pdbx_description
1 polymer ?
#
loop_
_entity_poly.entity_id
_entity_poly.type
_entity_poly.pdbx_seq_one_letter_code
_entity_poly.pdbx_strand_id
1 'polypeptide(L)'
;MIIHVKNKDTLIIDDFKLKCSIGKNGINSNKKEGDFSTPKGVFNIKKLYFRKDRVGTPKCKIGKRIIKKNMAWCDESSHKKYNEEIKVYNKNHKENLYRDDHNYDYIILTSHNELKIPNKGSAIFIHLTDNYKPTAGCIALKKKD
;
A
#
# COMPACT_ATOMS: atom_id res chain seq x y z
N MET A 1 -4.90 17.85 -5.86
CA MET A 1 -4.23 16.74 -6.57
C MET A 1 -5.08 15.50 -6.43
N ILE A 2 -5.51 14.92 -7.50
CA ILE A 2 -6.26 13.66 -7.55
C ILE A 2 -5.38 12.63 -8.28
N ILE A 3 -5.26 11.44 -7.70
CA ILE A 3 -4.57 10.31 -8.32
C ILE A 3 -5.64 9.35 -8.83
N HIS A 4 -5.66 9.14 -10.15
CA HIS A 4 -6.59 8.24 -10.81
C HIS A 4 -5.88 6.96 -11.25
N VAL A 5 -6.30 5.81 -10.74
CA VAL A 5 -5.91 4.51 -11.32
C VAL A 5 -6.92 4.16 -12.40
N LYS A 6 -6.47 4.22 -13.66
CA LYS A 6 -7.27 3.95 -14.84
C LYS A 6 -6.77 2.65 -15.48
N ASN A 7 -7.65 1.69 -15.67
CA ASN A 7 -7.28 0.37 -16.20
C ASN A 7 -6.30 -0.40 -15.27
N LYS A 8 -5.68 -1.45 -15.80
CA LYS A 8 -4.81 -2.35 -15.03
C LYS A 8 -3.37 -1.83 -14.88
N ASP A 9 -2.98 -0.80 -15.60
CA ASP A 9 -1.58 -0.41 -15.76
C ASP A 9 -1.31 1.10 -15.84
N THR A 10 -2.34 1.93 -15.73
CA THR A 10 -2.24 3.38 -15.91
C THR A 10 -2.69 4.13 -14.67
N LEU A 11 -1.82 5.00 -14.17
CA LEU A 11 -2.11 5.96 -13.12
C LEU A 11 -1.97 7.37 -13.70
N ILE A 12 -2.90 8.25 -13.38
CA ILE A 12 -2.91 9.63 -13.84
C ILE A 12 -2.84 10.54 -12.61
N ILE A 13 -1.90 11.46 -12.62
CA ILE A 13 -1.77 12.54 -11.62
C ILE A 13 -1.78 13.86 -12.38
N ASP A 14 -2.82 14.66 -12.18
CA ASP A 14 -3.06 15.87 -12.96
C ASP A 14 -2.98 15.55 -14.48
N ASP A 15 -2.01 16.05 -15.23
CA ASP A 15 -1.82 15.77 -16.67
C ASP A 15 -0.79 14.66 -16.96
N PHE A 16 -0.17 14.10 -15.91
CA PHE A 16 0.87 13.09 -16.07
C PHE A 16 0.28 11.68 -16.11
N LYS A 17 0.60 10.95 -17.16
CA LYS A 17 0.34 9.51 -17.27
C LYS A 17 1.56 8.71 -16.81
N LEU A 18 1.37 7.86 -15.82
CA LEU A 18 2.39 6.97 -15.28
C LEU A 18 1.97 5.51 -15.46
N LYS A 19 2.94 4.64 -15.63
CA LYS A 19 2.69 3.20 -15.61
C LYS A 19 2.59 2.73 -14.16
N CYS A 20 1.62 1.87 -13.86
CA CYS A 20 1.49 1.23 -12.55
C CYS A 20 1.20 -0.27 -12.69
N SER A 21 1.24 -0.99 -11.60
CA SER A 21 0.62 -2.30 -11.46
C SER A 21 -0.40 -2.28 -10.33
N ILE A 22 -1.38 -3.16 -10.43
CA ILE A 22 -2.47 -3.32 -9.46
C ILE A 22 -2.62 -4.79 -9.07
N GLY A 23 -3.62 -5.09 -8.26
CA GLY A 23 -3.96 -6.45 -7.87
C GLY A 23 -4.10 -7.40 -9.05
N LYS A 24 -3.59 -8.63 -8.91
CA LYS A 24 -3.60 -9.69 -9.95
C LYS A 24 -4.99 -9.89 -10.57
N ASN A 25 -6.03 -9.79 -9.77
CA ASN A 25 -7.43 -9.98 -10.20
C ASN A 25 -8.13 -8.67 -10.62
N GLY A 26 -7.36 -7.58 -10.84
CA GLY A 26 -7.88 -6.32 -11.33
C GLY A 26 -8.56 -5.48 -10.23
N ILE A 27 -9.50 -4.63 -10.63
CA ILE A 27 -10.24 -3.72 -9.73
C ILE A 27 -11.58 -4.35 -9.36
N ASN A 28 -11.92 -4.33 -8.06
CA ASN A 28 -13.14 -4.95 -7.53
C ASN A 28 -13.89 -3.99 -6.60
N SER A 29 -15.19 -3.83 -6.83
CA SER A 29 -16.09 -3.04 -5.97
C SER A 29 -16.46 -3.76 -4.67
N ASN A 30 -16.37 -5.09 -4.65
CA ASN A 30 -16.62 -5.92 -3.47
C ASN A 30 -15.34 -6.57 -2.96
N LYS A 31 -14.37 -5.71 -2.60
CA LYS A 31 -13.05 -6.13 -2.08
C LYS A 31 -13.19 -7.03 -0.85
N LYS A 32 -12.45 -8.14 -0.87
CA LYS A 32 -12.31 -9.07 0.26
C LYS A 32 -10.84 -9.28 0.61
N GLU A 33 -10.57 -9.67 1.85
CA GLU A 33 -9.22 -10.06 2.26
C GLU A 33 -8.74 -11.25 1.41
N GLY A 34 -7.49 -11.20 0.94
CA GLY A 34 -6.89 -12.27 0.14
C GLY A 34 -7.44 -12.48 -1.28
N ASP A 35 -8.31 -11.59 -1.80
CA ASP A 35 -8.91 -11.74 -3.13
C ASP A 35 -8.00 -11.29 -4.29
N PHE A 36 -6.80 -10.80 -4.00
CA PHE A 36 -5.81 -10.29 -4.96
C PHE A 36 -6.35 -9.19 -5.89
N SER A 37 -7.39 -8.46 -5.49
CA SER A 37 -7.93 -7.32 -6.25
C SER A 37 -7.60 -5.98 -5.60
N THR A 38 -7.51 -4.93 -6.41
CA THR A 38 -7.44 -3.55 -5.94
C THR A 38 -8.85 -3.03 -5.71
N PRO A 39 -9.16 -2.40 -4.58
CA PRO A 39 -10.52 -1.92 -4.32
C PRO A 39 -10.89 -0.79 -5.28
N LYS A 40 -12.13 -0.83 -5.79
CA LYS A 40 -12.77 0.27 -6.50
C LYS A 40 -13.31 1.28 -5.49
N GLY A 41 -12.99 2.56 -5.66
CA GLY A 41 -13.48 3.62 -4.80
C GLY A 41 -12.62 4.87 -4.86
N VAL A 42 -12.96 5.83 -4.00
CA VAL A 42 -12.22 7.06 -3.78
C VAL A 42 -11.62 6.99 -2.38
N PHE A 43 -10.31 7.12 -2.28
CA PHE A 43 -9.58 6.97 -1.03
C PHE A 43 -8.67 8.18 -0.79
N ASN A 44 -8.57 8.61 0.45
CA ASN A 44 -7.64 9.65 0.85
C ASN A 44 -6.23 9.06 1.03
N ILE A 45 -5.22 9.85 0.72
CA ILE A 45 -3.84 9.61 1.12
C ILE A 45 -3.71 10.02 2.59
N LYS A 46 -3.27 9.10 3.44
CA LYS A 46 -3.21 9.30 4.89
C LYS A 46 -1.82 9.63 5.40
N LYS A 47 -0.80 8.86 4.99
CA LYS A 47 0.54 8.96 5.54
C LYS A 47 1.57 8.35 4.59
N LEU A 48 2.79 8.90 4.60
CA LEU A 48 3.94 8.33 3.92
C LEU A 48 4.82 7.58 4.93
N TYR A 49 5.03 6.29 4.71
CA TYR A 49 6.04 5.48 5.39
C TYR A 49 7.28 5.40 4.51
N PHE A 50 8.48 5.42 5.12
CA PHE A 50 9.72 5.39 4.34
C PHE A 50 10.89 4.75 5.10
N ARG A 51 11.80 4.15 4.33
CA ARG A 51 13.07 3.58 4.80
C ARG A 51 14.13 4.68 4.89
N LYS A 52 14.21 5.36 6.04
CA LYS A 52 15.16 6.47 6.23
C LYS A 52 16.62 6.06 5.95
N ASP A 53 16.97 4.82 6.24
CA ASP A 53 18.27 4.22 5.98
C ASP A 53 18.62 4.04 4.51
N ARG A 54 17.62 4.09 3.60
CA ARG A 54 17.80 3.89 2.15
C ARG A 54 17.49 5.12 1.31
N VAL A 55 16.52 5.93 1.72
CA VAL A 55 16.02 7.03 0.89
C VAL A 55 16.11 8.40 1.55
N GLY A 56 16.67 8.49 2.76
CA GLY A 56 16.70 9.72 3.53
C GLY A 56 15.30 10.16 3.98
N THR A 57 15.13 11.46 4.25
CA THR A 57 13.83 12.01 4.68
C THR A 57 13.16 12.73 3.51
N PRO A 58 11.98 12.23 3.04
CA PRO A 58 11.26 12.85 1.92
C PRO A 58 10.77 14.25 2.26
N LYS A 59 10.85 15.16 1.27
CA LYS A 59 10.26 16.50 1.36
C LYS A 59 8.81 16.43 0.87
N CYS A 60 7.82 16.34 1.76
CA CYS A 60 6.40 16.36 1.41
C CYS A 60 5.57 16.94 2.57
N LYS A 61 4.34 17.39 2.25
CA LYS A 61 3.39 17.99 3.21
C LYS A 61 2.57 16.95 4.00
N ILE A 62 2.46 15.72 3.51
CA ILE A 62 1.73 14.66 4.23
C ILE A 62 2.52 14.15 5.43
N GLY A 63 1.81 13.65 6.44
CA GLY A 63 2.42 13.05 7.62
C GLY A 63 3.40 11.92 7.25
N LYS A 64 4.57 11.90 7.89
CA LYS A 64 5.65 10.95 7.59
C LYS A 64 5.92 10.01 8.75
N ARG A 65 6.31 8.78 8.46
CA ARG A 65 6.69 7.78 9.44
C ARG A 65 7.86 6.92 8.95
N ILE A 66 8.87 6.81 9.79
CA ILE A 66 10.05 5.97 9.49
C ILE A 66 9.66 4.51 9.70
N ILE A 67 9.95 3.67 8.72
CA ILE A 67 9.82 2.21 8.83
C ILE A 67 10.97 1.66 9.67
N LYS A 68 10.64 0.94 10.73
CA LYS A 68 11.59 0.26 11.63
C LYS A 68 11.52 -1.25 11.45
N LYS A 69 12.59 -1.97 11.84
CA LYS A 69 12.72 -3.43 11.66
C LYS A 69 11.56 -4.26 12.22
N ASN A 70 10.90 -3.78 13.25
CA ASN A 70 9.82 -4.50 13.92
C ASN A 70 8.42 -3.99 13.52
N MET A 71 8.29 -3.27 12.40
CA MET A 71 7.00 -2.76 11.93
C MET A 71 6.38 -3.67 10.89
N ALA A 72 5.09 -3.92 11.07
CA ALA A 72 4.26 -4.64 10.12
C ALA A 72 2.84 -4.08 10.09
N TRP A 73 2.03 -4.55 9.15
CA TRP A 73 0.60 -4.27 9.04
C TRP A 73 -0.18 -5.54 9.33
N CYS A 74 -1.21 -5.47 10.16
CA CYS A 74 -2.02 -6.63 10.50
C CYS A 74 -3.05 -6.91 9.40
N ASP A 75 -2.96 -8.09 8.79
CA ASP A 75 -3.86 -8.58 7.74
C ASP A 75 -4.78 -9.73 8.22
N GLU A 76 -4.73 -10.07 9.49
CA GLU A 76 -5.57 -11.08 10.12
C GLU A 76 -6.96 -10.51 10.43
N SER A 77 -7.97 -10.90 9.66
CA SER A 77 -9.35 -10.37 9.74
C SER A 77 -10.01 -10.53 11.10
N SER A 78 -9.64 -11.57 11.86
CA SER A 78 -10.18 -11.83 13.22
C SER A 78 -9.45 -11.06 14.31
N HIS A 79 -8.32 -10.46 14.00
CA HIS A 79 -7.50 -9.80 14.99
C HIS A 79 -8.04 -8.40 15.34
N LYS A 80 -8.02 -8.02 16.62
CA LYS A 80 -8.49 -6.70 17.11
C LYS A 80 -7.77 -5.48 16.48
N LYS A 81 -6.58 -5.69 15.92
CA LYS A 81 -5.79 -4.69 15.20
C LYS A 81 -5.81 -4.88 13.70
N TYR A 82 -6.81 -5.58 13.16
CA TYR A 82 -6.95 -5.75 11.73
C TYR A 82 -6.85 -4.40 11.00
N ASN A 83 -6.10 -4.39 9.89
CA ASN A 83 -5.82 -3.21 9.08
C ASN A 83 -5.17 -2.04 9.84
N GLU A 84 -4.28 -2.36 10.79
CA GLU A 84 -3.47 -1.38 11.52
C GLU A 84 -1.97 -1.71 11.48
N GLU A 85 -1.16 -0.67 11.71
CA GLU A 85 0.25 -0.84 12.03
C GLU A 85 0.42 -1.56 13.36
N ILE A 86 1.28 -2.58 13.38
CA ILE A 86 1.62 -3.34 14.58
C ILE A 86 3.14 -3.45 14.75
N LYS A 87 3.56 -3.68 15.99
CA LYS A 87 4.94 -4.11 16.29
C LYS A 87 4.98 -5.63 16.31
N VAL A 88 5.97 -6.19 15.64
CA VAL A 88 6.12 -7.63 15.49
C VAL A 88 7.17 -8.14 16.45
N TYR A 89 6.76 -9.09 17.27
CA TYR A 89 7.66 -9.92 18.04
C TYR A 89 7.69 -11.39 17.54
N ASN A 90 6.70 -11.81 16.72
CA ASN A 90 6.56 -13.14 16.12
C ASN A 90 6.04 -13.10 14.67
N LYS A 91 6.34 -14.15 13.88
CA LYS A 91 6.28 -14.16 12.40
C LYS A 91 4.92 -14.42 11.73
N ASN A 92 3.78 -14.54 12.41
CA ASN A 92 2.54 -15.01 11.79
C ASN A 92 1.53 -13.89 11.51
N HIS A 93 0.87 -13.95 10.35
CA HIS A 93 -0.29 -13.15 9.90
C HIS A 93 -0.08 -11.64 9.84
N LYS A 94 0.86 -11.20 8.96
CA LYS A 94 1.18 -9.78 8.81
C LYS A 94 1.99 -9.44 7.58
N GLU A 95 1.72 -8.30 7.02
CA GLU A 95 2.54 -7.69 5.98
C GLU A 95 3.74 -6.97 6.61
N ASN A 96 4.95 -7.52 6.46
CA ASN A 96 6.16 -6.86 6.95
C ASN A 96 6.43 -5.57 6.17
N LEU A 97 6.59 -4.44 6.89
CA LEU A 97 6.92 -3.17 6.28
C LEU A 97 8.43 -2.99 6.05
N TYR A 98 9.27 -3.62 6.89
CA TYR A 98 10.72 -3.58 6.75
C TYR A 98 11.20 -4.78 5.91
N ARG A 99 11.36 -4.55 4.59
CA ARG A 99 11.68 -5.59 3.61
C ARG A 99 13.13 -5.48 3.14
N ASP A 100 13.68 -6.57 2.66
CA ASP A 100 15.02 -6.61 2.05
C ASP A 100 15.02 -6.10 0.61
N ASP A 101 13.90 -6.29 -0.12
CA ASP A 101 13.68 -5.66 -1.42
C ASP A 101 13.40 -4.16 -1.30
N HIS A 102 13.40 -3.44 -2.42
CA HIS A 102 13.16 -1.99 -2.47
C HIS A 102 11.69 -1.59 -2.61
N ASN A 103 10.77 -2.55 -2.67
CA ASN A 103 9.35 -2.26 -2.95
C ASN A 103 8.71 -1.39 -1.85
N TYR A 104 9.18 -1.51 -0.61
CA TYR A 104 8.68 -0.75 0.54
C TYR A 104 9.65 0.33 1.04
N ASP A 105 10.57 0.79 0.19
CA ASP A 105 11.38 1.97 0.52
C ASP A 105 10.50 3.22 0.68
N TYR A 106 9.37 3.28 -0.05
CA TYR A 106 8.26 4.20 0.16
C TYR A 106 6.92 3.46 0.15
N ILE A 107 6.05 3.78 1.09
CA ILE A 107 4.68 3.30 1.16
C ILE A 107 3.76 4.48 1.44
N ILE A 108 2.78 4.70 0.58
CA ILE A 108 1.72 5.67 0.81
C ILE A 108 0.49 4.90 1.31
N LEU A 109 0.08 5.17 2.54
CA LEU A 109 -1.12 4.61 3.16
C LEU A 109 -2.36 5.28 2.58
N THR A 110 -3.32 4.47 2.13
CA THR A 110 -4.66 4.92 1.71
C THR A 110 -5.69 4.76 2.84
N SER A 111 -6.84 5.41 2.71
CA SER A 111 -7.97 5.27 3.66
C SER A 111 -8.85 4.04 3.39
N HIS A 112 -8.39 3.08 2.56
CA HIS A 112 -9.16 1.87 2.33
C HIS A 112 -9.42 1.13 3.65
N ASN A 113 -10.68 0.76 3.87
CA ASN A 113 -11.15 0.05 5.07
C ASN A 113 -10.66 0.70 6.38
N GLU A 114 -10.71 2.02 6.48
CA GLU A 114 -10.30 2.78 7.67
C GLU A 114 -11.12 2.39 8.91
N LEU A 115 -12.36 1.94 8.71
CA LEU A 115 -13.24 1.42 9.77
C LEU A 115 -12.86 0.00 10.23
N LYS A 116 -11.85 -0.63 9.59
CA LYS A 116 -11.31 -1.95 9.97
C LYS A 116 -12.35 -3.06 9.98
N ILE A 117 -13.31 -2.98 9.06
CA ILE A 117 -14.37 -3.98 8.93
C ILE A 117 -13.72 -5.32 8.54
N PRO A 118 -13.92 -6.39 9.32
CA PRO A 118 -13.35 -7.70 9.02
C PRO A 118 -13.63 -8.16 7.59
N ASN A 119 -12.64 -8.76 6.97
CA ASN A 119 -12.73 -9.33 5.62
C ASN A 119 -12.96 -8.35 4.46
N LYS A 120 -12.88 -7.04 4.69
CA LYS A 120 -13.03 -6.00 3.64
C LYS A 120 -11.68 -5.57 3.02
N GLY A 121 -10.63 -6.31 3.29
CA GLY A 121 -9.28 -6.05 2.78
C GLY A 121 -8.46 -5.13 3.67
N SER A 122 -7.16 -5.39 3.71
CA SER A 122 -6.18 -4.66 4.51
C SER A 122 -4.95 -4.29 3.68
N ALA A 123 -4.08 -3.46 4.23
CA ALA A 123 -2.77 -3.14 3.66
C ALA A 123 -2.84 -2.66 2.18
N ILE A 124 -3.84 -1.86 1.82
CA ILE A 124 -3.93 -1.29 0.47
C ILE A 124 -3.09 -0.01 0.42
N PHE A 125 -1.89 -0.17 -0.12
CA PHE A 125 -0.88 0.86 -0.24
C PHE A 125 -0.62 1.28 -1.68
N ILE A 126 0.03 2.43 -1.86
CA ILE A 126 0.81 2.74 -3.06
C ILE A 126 2.27 2.56 -2.68
N HIS A 127 3.00 1.67 -3.39
CA HIS A 127 4.39 1.34 -3.09
C HIS A 127 5.26 1.26 -4.35
N LEU A 128 6.54 0.94 -4.21
CA LEU A 128 7.45 0.84 -5.35
C LEU A 128 7.41 -0.54 -6.00
N THR A 129 7.86 -0.60 -7.26
CA THR A 129 8.11 -1.84 -8.00
C THR A 129 9.26 -1.66 -8.98
N ASP A 130 10.03 -2.71 -9.21
CA ASP A 130 11.08 -2.72 -10.24
C ASP A 130 10.57 -3.21 -11.60
N ASN A 131 9.53 -4.03 -11.64
CA ASN A 131 9.16 -4.79 -12.84
C ASN A 131 7.65 -4.81 -13.14
N TYR A 132 6.83 -4.07 -12.39
CA TYR A 132 5.36 -4.01 -12.55
C TYR A 132 4.65 -5.36 -12.47
N LYS A 133 5.19 -6.34 -11.72
CA LYS A 133 4.44 -7.56 -11.43
C LYS A 133 3.11 -7.22 -10.72
N PRO A 134 2.04 -7.95 -11.02
CA PRO A 134 0.78 -7.79 -10.30
C PRO A 134 0.94 -7.92 -8.79
N THR A 135 0.19 -7.13 -8.04
CA THR A 135 0.22 -7.11 -6.58
C THR A 135 -0.87 -7.98 -5.95
N ALA A 136 -0.88 -8.09 -4.65
CA ALA A 136 -2.00 -8.70 -3.89
C ALA A 136 -3.21 -7.75 -3.72
N GLY A 137 -3.13 -6.50 -4.22
CA GLY A 137 -4.20 -5.51 -4.14
C GLY A 137 -3.69 -4.07 -4.08
N CYS A 138 -2.43 -3.87 -3.75
CA CYS A 138 -1.77 -2.57 -3.76
C CYS A 138 -1.63 -1.99 -5.17
N ILE A 139 -1.30 -0.71 -5.23
CA ILE A 139 -0.88 -0.04 -6.46
C ILE A 139 0.64 0.13 -6.40
N ALA A 140 1.35 -0.23 -7.47
CA ALA A 140 2.80 -0.12 -7.47
C ALA A 140 3.33 0.68 -8.67
N LEU A 141 4.33 1.53 -8.39
CA LEU A 141 4.97 2.46 -9.33
C LEU A 141 6.49 2.29 -9.31
N LYS A 142 7.18 2.64 -10.38
CA LYS A 142 8.63 2.75 -10.31
C LYS A 142 9.05 3.99 -9.53
N LYS A 143 10.22 3.91 -8.89
CA LYS A 143 10.77 5.02 -8.09
C LYS A 143 10.98 6.31 -8.89
N LYS A 144 11.22 6.21 -10.20
CA LYS A 144 11.40 7.38 -11.10
C LYS A 144 10.08 8.11 -11.39
N ASP A 145 8.94 7.45 -11.23
CA ASP A 145 7.58 7.95 -11.45
C ASP A 145 7.05 8.63 -10.18
#